data_509d41d6470c1c2d8fa50cd47f993dee
#
_entry.id   509d41d6470c1c2d8fa50cd47f993dee
#
_cell.length_a   1.000
_cell.length_b   1.000
_cell.length_c   1.000
_cell.angle_alpha   90.00
_cell.angle_beta   90.00
_cell.angle_gamma   90.00
#
_symmetry.space_group_name_H-M   'P 1'
#
loop_
_entity.id
_entity.type
_entity.pdbx_description
1 polymer ?
#
loop_
_entity_poly.entity_id
_entity_poly.type
_entity_poly.pdbx_seq_one_letter_code
_entity_poly.pdbx_strand_id
1 'polypeptide(L)'
;MTPPVKRARHRAAAQRLTVAMAYWSSAVSGTGTAHAAGTHGVPHNSGSDFILPIGVVVVVCALAAYAYLKRKRRTHSRTTPGGSGAHPEPVPPATPFDVLDDEARAALVATDEAVRTSAEELDFARAESDAKAVGPFTGALTHARSELATAFRLRQELDEGRPEDESARRGVLAEMTARCDGAGRCLDAEADAFDRLRALDQDPARAIAAAEAAFRELTTRTGAAERTLTGLLRQYAPSASAPVAGFIEEAKDRLVLATTSLNAARQALDAGDRANAAAQVRVAEGAVHQAGVLADAVERRGRALAEAAELLPPLLTACDDRLADHQAELDADSGRHERIARARSVLAGVREESGAGPHDPLDASRRVLETAGADAGDAAAPRGRALLDSAVLAARAAIDAADAHIATHGGAVGCRARTRLAAARAHLAQLPDTGSDAPGALSSARAADALAREALDHAEQDVAAYRTPGLAGGAGDGGPVTALAGGIVLESPATDGSRRPGGPPGFGGPATRARRHPSNGPRARRAP
;
A
#
# COMPACT_ATOMS: atom_id res chain seq x y z
N MET A 1 52.41 15.66 4.72
CA MET A 1 52.37 14.64 3.65
C MET A 1 51.04 13.92 3.74
N THR A 2 50.10 14.37 2.98
CA THR A 2 48.74 13.81 2.88
C THR A 2 48.54 13.26 1.47
N PRO A 3 48.04 12.02 1.28
CA PRO A 3 47.69 11.53 -0.03
C PRO A 3 46.19 11.78 -0.37
N PRO A 4 45.81 11.78 -1.65
CA PRO A 4 44.54 12.29 -2.12
C PRO A 4 43.46 11.20 -2.24
N VAL A 5 42.31 11.41 -1.61
CA VAL A 5 41.13 10.51 -1.61
C VAL A 5 40.06 10.96 -2.61
N LYS A 6 40.35 11.69 -3.66
CA LYS A 6 39.29 12.26 -4.55
C LYS A 6 39.11 11.58 -5.92
N ARG A 7 39.82 10.49 -6.26
CA ARG A 7 39.68 9.87 -7.60
C ARG A 7 38.89 8.55 -7.69
N ALA A 8 38.45 7.97 -6.58
CA ALA A 8 37.70 6.71 -6.58
C ALA A 8 36.20 6.82 -6.81
N ARG A 9 35.59 7.99 -6.53
CA ARG A 9 34.14 8.15 -6.63
C ARG A 9 33.58 8.35 -8.05
N HIS A 10 34.39 8.75 -9.02
CA HIS A 10 33.93 8.95 -10.40
C HIS A 10 33.93 7.70 -11.27
N ARG A 11 34.66 6.64 -10.89
CA ARG A 11 34.66 5.38 -11.66
C ARG A 11 33.47 4.48 -11.34
N ALA A 12 32.91 4.55 -10.14
CA ALA A 12 31.76 3.73 -9.73
C ALA A 12 30.43 4.23 -10.35
N ALA A 13 30.31 5.51 -10.67
CA ALA A 13 29.12 6.05 -11.33
C ALA A 13 29.05 5.73 -12.82
N ALA A 14 30.20 5.64 -13.49
CA ALA A 14 30.28 5.29 -14.93
C ALA A 14 29.99 3.80 -15.18
N GLN A 15 30.33 2.92 -14.24
CA GLN A 15 30.08 1.48 -14.39
C GLN A 15 28.60 1.10 -14.15
N ARG A 16 27.86 1.89 -13.37
CA ARG A 16 26.43 1.64 -13.15
C ARG A 16 25.54 2.05 -14.33
N LEU A 17 25.97 2.98 -15.16
CA LEU A 17 25.25 3.38 -16.38
C LEU A 17 25.43 2.37 -17.53
N THR A 18 26.54 1.65 -17.60
CA THR A 18 26.80 0.65 -18.65
C THR A 18 26.05 -0.66 -18.42
N VAL A 19 25.76 -1.04 -17.17
CA VAL A 19 24.98 -2.24 -16.84
C VAL A 19 23.49 -2.03 -17.10
N ALA A 20 22.95 -0.83 -16.89
CA ALA A 20 21.55 -0.53 -17.16
C ALA A 20 21.19 -0.52 -18.66
N MET A 21 22.12 -0.18 -19.56
CA MET A 21 21.90 -0.26 -21.01
C MET A 21 21.99 -1.69 -21.59
N ALA A 22 22.72 -2.59 -20.93
CA ALA A 22 22.84 -3.98 -21.39
C ALA A 22 21.59 -4.83 -21.09
N TYR A 23 20.79 -4.45 -20.09
CA TYR A 23 19.58 -5.17 -19.73
C TYR A 23 18.38 -4.85 -20.64
N TRP A 24 18.39 -3.74 -21.37
CA TRP A 24 17.28 -3.34 -22.24
C TRP A 24 17.36 -3.90 -23.65
N SER A 25 18.52 -4.44 -24.04
CA SER A 25 18.71 -5.06 -25.36
C SER A 25 18.28 -6.53 -25.43
N SER A 26 18.04 -7.20 -24.32
CA SER A 26 17.71 -8.63 -24.28
C SER A 26 16.21 -8.95 -24.25
N ALA A 27 15.34 -7.96 -24.15
CA ALA A 27 13.89 -8.15 -24.01
C ALA A 27 13.10 -8.09 -25.34
N VAL A 28 13.77 -7.96 -26.49
CA VAL A 28 13.08 -7.79 -27.80
C VAL A 28 13.31 -8.97 -28.77
N SER A 29 13.87 -10.09 -28.31
CA SER A 29 14.09 -11.26 -29.17
C SER A 29 13.43 -12.51 -28.62
N GLY A 30 12.10 -12.58 -28.77
CA GLY A 30 11.30 -13.77 -28.50
C GLY A 30 10.37 -14.03 -29.68
N THR A 31 10.87 -14.62 -30.76
CA THR A 31 10.05 -15.06 -31.92
C THR A 31 9.57 -16.48 -31.71
N GLY A 32 8.27 -16.65 -31.56
CA GLY A 32 7.58 -17.92 -31.69
C GLY A 32 7.26 -18.20 -33.17
N THR A 33 7.69 -19.36 -33.65
CA THR A 33 7.42 -19.87 -34.98
C THR A 33 6.03 -20.49 -35.07
N ALA A 34 5.22 -20.07 -36.05
CA ALA A 34 4.11 -20.86 -36.56
C ALA A 34 4.10 -20.81 -38.08
N HIS A 35 4.13 -22.00 -38.70
CA HIS A 35 4.07 -22.21 -40.13
C HIS A 35 2.64 -21.98 -40.66
N ALA A 36 2.50 -21.24 -41.73
CA ALA A 36 1.53 -21.51 -42.80
C ALA A 36 1.91 -20.76 -44.09
N ALA A 37 1.84 -21.45 -45.20
CA ALA A 37 2.20 -21.00 -46.53
C ALA A 37 1.14 -20.11 -47.18
N GLY A 38 1.57 -19.16 -48.04
CA GLY A 38 0.67 -18.41 -48.93
C GLY A 38 1.35 -17.19 -49.54
N THR A 39 1.46 -17.21 -50.84
CA THR A 39 2.17 -16.40 -51.82
C THR A 39 1.82 -14.92 -51.94
N HIS A 40 2.83 -14.17 -52.42
CA HIS A 40 2.84 -12.88 -53.16
C HIS A 40 2.68 -11.54 -52.42
N GLY A 41 3.72 -10.72 -52.61
CA GLY A 41 3.65 -9.27 -52.48
C GLY A 41 4.79 -8.67 -51.65
N VAL A 42 5.86 -8.20 -52.31
CA VAL A 42 6.95 -7.45 -51.72
C VAL A 42 6.50 -6.00 -51.52
N PRO A 43 6.58 -5.42 -50.31
CA PRO A 43 6.70 -3.98 -50.17
C PRO A 43 8.13 -3.63 -49.75
N HIS A 44 8.74 -2.71 -50.48
CA HIS A 44 9.98 -2.05 -50.15
C HIS A 44 9.82 -1.31 -48.80
N ASN A 45 10.52 -1.76 -47.77
CA ASN A 45 10.73 -0.98 -46.57
C ASN A 45 11.84 0.02 -46.81
N SER A 46 11.46 1.27 -47.00
CA SER A 46 12.38 2.38 -47.01
C SER A 46 12.80 2.70 -45.55
N GLY A 47 14.13 2.80 -45.29
CA GLY A 47 14.70 3.00 -43.97
C GLY A 47 14.43 4.37 -43.32
N SER A 48 13.39 5.10 -43.74
CA SER A 48 13.00 6.41 -43.25
C SER A 48 12.04 6.37 -42.05
N ASP A 49 11.40 5.24 -41.75
CA ASP A 49 10.38 5.17 -40.68
C ASP A 49 10.97 5.13 -39.25
N PHE A 50 12.28 4.88 -39.11
CA PHE A 50 12.96 4.87 -37.81
C PHE A 50 13.61 6.22 -37.46
N ILE A 51 13.71 7.16 -38.40
CA ILE A 51 14.39 8.45 -38.18
C ILE A 51 13.54 9.37 -37.26
N LEU A 52 12.21 9.30 -37.37
CA LEU A 52 11.29 10.14 -36.61
C LEU A 52 11.25 9.80 -35.10
N PRO A 53 11.10 8.54 -34.66
CA PRO A 53 11.13 8.22 -33.23
C PRO A 53 12.51 8.44 -32.59
N ILE A 54 13.61 8.20 -33.33
CA ILE A 54 14.96 8.46 -32.81
C ILE A 54 15.18 9.98 -32.67
N GLY A 55 14.70 10.79 -33.61
CA GLY A 55 14.76 12.24 -33.53
C GLY A 55 14.04 12.81 -32.31
N VAL A 56 12.87 12.29 -31.96
CA VAL A 56 12.10 12.71 -30.77
C VAL A 56 12.85 12.35 -29.47
N VAL A 57 13.41 11.16 -29.38
CA VAL A 57 14.19 10.74 -28.19
C VAL A 57 15.44 11.64 -28.01
N VAL A 58 16.16 11.94 -29.09
CA VAL A 58 17.35 12.82 -29.03
C VAL A 58 16.95 14.24 -28.59
N VAL A 59 15.84 14.79 -29.10
CA VAL A 59 15.34 16.11 -28.69
C VAL A 59 14.95 16.13 -27.20
N VAL A 60 14.25 15.11 -26.72
CA VAL A 60 13.86 15.00 -25.29
C VAL A 60 15.10 14.88 -24.40
N CYS A 61 16.08 14.06 -24.78
CA CYS A 61 17.35 13.96 -24.05
C CYS A 61 18.16 15.27 -24.07
N ALA A 62 18.17 15.98 -25.20
CA ALA A 62 18.83 17.27 -25.30
C ALA A 62 18.15 18.35 -24.45
N LEU A 63 16.82 18.37 -24.40
CA LEU A 63 16.05 19.29 -23.54
C LEU A 63 16.24 18.96 -22.05
N ALA A 64 16.27 17.70 -21.68
CA ALA A 64 16.56 17.28 -20.31
C ALA A 64 17.99 17.64 -19.89
N ALA A 65 18.97 17.40 -20.75
CA ALA A 65 20.37 17.82 -20.52
C ALA A 65 20.51 19.36 -20.44
N TYR A 66 19.81 20.09 -21.30
CA TYR A 66 19.79 21.57 -21.26
C TYR A 66 19.14 22.08 -19.97
N ALA A 67 18.03 21.52 -19.54
CA ALA A 67 17.37 21.88 -18.28
C ALA A 67 18.28 21.59 -17.08
N TYR A 68 18.95 20.43 -17.07
CA TYR A 68 19.92 20.05 -16.05
C TYR A 68 21.13 20.99 -16.01
N LEU A 69 21.71 21.32 -17.16
CA LEU A 69 22.85 22.27 -17.28
C LEU A 69 22.45 23.70 -16.90
N LYS A 70 21.25 24.14 -17.29
CA LYS A 70 20.69 25.44 -16.91
C LYS A 70 20.45 25.52 -15.39
N ARG A 71 19.97 24.45 -14.77
CA ARG A 71 19.81 24.37 -13.32
C ARG A 71 21.17 24.39 -12.61
N LYS A 72 22.16 23.65 -13.12
CA LYS A 72 23.53 23.63 -12.58
C LYS A 72 24.27 24.98 -12.75
N ARG A 73 24.03 25.70 -13.84
CA ARG A 73 24.62 27.04 -14.06
C ARG A 73 24.01 28.12 -13.16
N ARG A 74 22.74 28.00 -12.74
CA ARG A 74 22.11 28.90 -11.78
C ARG A 74 22.66 28.78 -10.36
N THR A 75 23.27 27.68 -10.00
CA THR A 75 23.90 27.46 -8.69
C THR A 75 25.34 27.97 -8.60
N HIS A 76 25.99 28.34 -9.75
CA HIS A 76 27.39 28.75 -9.77
C HIS A 76 27.64 30.22 -10.13
N SER A 77 26.60 31.06 -10.30
CA SER A 77 26.79 32.49 -10.63
C SER A 77 26.27 33.40 -9.53
N ARG A 78 26.97 33.41 -8.38
CA ARG A 78 26.90 34.51 -7.41
C ARG A 78 28.27 34.77 -6.82
N THR A 79 29.15 35.39 -7.60
CA THR A 79 30.27 36.15 -7.09
C THR A 79 30.46 37.34 -8.00
N THR A 80 29.90 38.48 -7.61
CA THR A 80 30.34 39.80 -8.08
C THR A 80 30.45 40.69 -6.86
N PRO A 81 31.62 41.25 -6.55
CA PRO A 81 31.76 42.25 -5.50
C PRO A 81 31.52 43.67 -6.03
N GLY A 82 30.75 44.44 -5.29
CA GLY A 82 30.78 45.90 -5.36
C GLY A 82 29.53 46.55 -5.95
N GLY A 83 28.72 47.18 -5.08
CA GLY A 83 27.70 48.17 -5.48
C GLY A 83 26.75 48.47 -4.33
N SER A 84 26.91 49.65 -3.76
CA SER A 84 26.15 50.34 -2.73
C SER A 84 24.69 49.96 -2.51
N GLY A 85 24.30 49.69 -1.24
CA GLY A 85 23.06 50.23 -0.68
C GLY A 85 21.74 49.64 -1.19
N ALA A 86 21.57 48.29 -1.07
CA ALA A 86 20.23 47.72 -0.94
C ALA A 86 20.21 46.93 0.36
N HIS A 87 19.26 47.25 1.23
CA HIS A 87 18.96 46.39 2.39
C HIS A 87 18.70 44.97 1.84
N PRO A 88 19.32 43.93 2.39
CA PRO A 88 18.93 42.56 2.03
C PRO A 88 17.45 42.40 2.42
N GLU A 89 16.58 42.14 1.45
CA GLU A 89 15.25 41.64 1.76
C GLU A 89 15.44 40.46 2.72
N PRO A 90 14.73 40.44 3.87
CA PRO A 90 14.85 39.34 4.81
C PRO A 90 14.49 38.07 4.05
N VAL A 91 15.46 37.16 3.92
CA VAL A 91 15.21 35.81 3.44
C VAL A 91 14.12 35.24 4.37
N PRO A 92 12.93 34.85 3.85
CA PRO A 92 11.88 34.33 4.70
C PRO A 92 12.48 33.19 5.54
N PRO A 93 12.20 33.15 6.85
CA PRO A 93 12.74 32.12 7.71
C PRO A 93 12.42 30.75 7.10
N ALA A 94 13.42 29.87 7.05
CA ALA A 94 13.22 28.53 6.51
C ALA A 94 12.08 27.86 7.31
N THR A 95 11.12 27.25 6.63
CA THR A 95 10.01 26.54 7.27
C THR A 95 10.57 25.57 8.32
N PRO A 96 10.07 25.56 9.57
CA PRO A 96 10.51 24.62 10.59
C PRO A 96 10.45 23.18 10.11
N PHE A 97 11.40 22.34 10.55
CA PHE A 97 11.47 20.94 10.09
C PHE A 97 10.17 20.17 10.41
N ASP A 98 9.62 20.37 11.60
CA ASP A 98 8.41 19.69 12.06
C ASP A 98 7.19 20.01 11.16
N VAL A 99 7.08 21.26 10.70
CA VAL A 99 5.98 21.65 9.77
C VAL A 99 6.14 20.94 8.43
N LEU A 100 7.37 20.87 7.91
CA LEU A 100 7.64 20.13 6.66
C LEU A 100 7.38 18.63 6.80
N ASP A 101 7.71 18.06 7.95
CA ASP A 101 7.48 16.66 8.24
C ASP A 101 5.98 16.35 8.33
N ASP A 102 5.21 17.20 9.01
CA ASP A 102 3.75 17.07 9.11
C ASP A 102 3.06 17.24 7.75
N GLU A 103 3.47 18.21 6.93
CA GLU A 103 2.97 18.40 5.56
C GLU A 103 3.26 17.16 4.69
N ALA A 104 4.47 16.62 4.78
CA ALA A 104 4.87 15.45 4.02
C ALA A 104 4.11 14.18 4.46
N ARG A 105 3.86 14.01 5.76
CA ARG A 105 3.01 12.91 6.30
C ARG A 105 1.57 13.04 5.80
N ALA A 106 1.01 14.25 5.84
CA ALA A 106 -0.34 14.51 5.34
C ALA A 106 -0.45 14.23 3.84
N ALA A 107 0.55 14.65 3.04
CA ALA A 107 0.60 14.37 1.61
C ALA A 107 0.67 12.86 1.33
N LEU A 108 1.46 12.10 2.10
CA LEU A 108 1.58 10.66 1.97
C LEU A 108 0.25 9.94 2.25
N VAL A 109 -0.44 10.30 3.33
CA VAL A 109 -1.76 9.75 3.67
C VAL A 109 -2.79 10.09 2.59
N ALA A 110 -2.85 11.35 2.14
CA ALA A 110 -3.80 11.78 1.10
C ALA A 110 -3.56 11.06 -0.24
N THR A 111 -2.30 10.79 -0.58
CA THR A 111 -1.93 10.06 -1.79
C THR A 111 -2.27 8.58 -1.67
N ASP A 112 -2.01 7.93 -0.52
CA ASP A 112 -2.39 6.54 -0.29
C ASP A 112 -3.90 6.34 -0.39
N GLU A 113 -4.69 7.23 0.22
CA GLU A 113 -6.15 7.25 0.09
C GLU A 113 -6.60 7.42 -1.37
N ALA A 114 -5.97 8.32 -2.11
CA ALA A 114 -6.30 8.54 -3.51
C ALA A 114 -6.00 7.30 -4.38
N VAL A 115 -4.87 6.65 -4.14
CA VAL A 115 -4.48 5.41 -4.84
C VAL A 115 -5.43 4.26 -4.49
N ARG A 116 -5.81 4.08 -3.22
CA ARG A 116 -6.76 3.05 -2.78
C ARG A 116 -8.14 3.25 -3.40
N THR A 117 -8.71 4.45 -3.27
CA THR A 117 -10.03 4.76 -3.86
C THR A 117 -10.02 4.64 -5.38
N SER A 118 -8.92 5.06 -6.05
CA SER A 118 -8.81 4.88 -7.51
C SER A 118 -8.73 3.42 -7.92
N ALA A 119 -8.14 2.56 -7.07
CA ALA A 119 -8.14 1.11 -7.30
C ALA A 119 -9.54 0.51 -7.18
N GLU A 120 -10.28 0.89 -6.14
CA GLU A 120 -11.66 0.46 -5.91
C GLU A 120 -12.58 0.86 -7.08
N GLU A 121 -12.52 2.12 -7.50
CA GLU A 121 -13.28 2.63 -8.64
C GLU A 121 -12.92 1.90 -9.96
N LEU A 122 -11.63 1.60 -10.14
CA LEU A 122 -11.18 0.88 -11.32
C LEU A 122 -11.68 -0.57 -11.33
N ASP A 123 -11.84 -1.21 -10.17
CA ASP A 123 -12.37 -2.57 -10.09
C ASP A 123 -13.87 -2.60 -10.48
N PHE A 124 -14.66 -1.59 -10.10
CA PHE A 124 -16.03 -1.43 -10.61
C PHE A 124 -16.05 -1.19 -12.12
N ALA A 125 -15.17 -0.32 -12.64
CA ALA A 125 -15.09 -0.07 -14.08
C ALA A 125 -14.71 -1.33 -14.88
N ARG A 126 -13.84 -2.17 -14.34
CA ARG A 126 -13.45 -3.46 -14.97
C ARG A 126 -14.59 -4.47 -15.07
N ALA A 127 -15.51 -4.46 -14.12
CA ALA A 127 -16.68 -5.33 -14.15
C ALA A 127 -17.67 -4.93 -15.27
N GLU A 128 -17.66 -3.66 -15.70
CA GLU A 128 -18.61 -3.10 -16.65
C GLU A 128 -18.03 -2.79 -18.04
N SER A 129 -16.70 -2.74 -18.17
CA SER A 129 -15.99 -2.26 -19.35
C SER A 129 -14.93 -3.24 -19.82
N ASP A 130 -14.58 -3.19 -21.12
CA ASP A 130 -13.54 -4.03 -21.67
C ASP A 130 -12.11 -3.61 -21.21
N ALA A 131 -11.15 -4.53 -21.32
CA ALA A 131 -9.78 -4.32 -20.89
C ALA A 131 -9.08 -3.14 -21.62
N LYS A 132 -9.49 -2.84 -22.86
CA LYS A 132 -8.93 -1.75 -23.65
C LYS A 132 -9.38 -0.38 -23.11
N ALA A 133 -10.66 -0.28 -22.76
CA ALA A 133 -11.22 0.96 -22.21
C ALA A 133 -10.61 1.31 -20.85
N VAL A 134 -10.31 0.32 -20.00
CA VAL A 134 -9.70 0.55 -18.66
C VAL A 134 -8.18 0.61 -18.67
N GLY A 135 -7.53 0.33 -19.81
CA GLY A 135 -6.07 0.30 -19.97
C GLY A 135 -5.35 1.57 -19.47
N PRO A 136 -5.72 2.77 -19.91
CA PRO A 136 -5.10 4.03 -19.49
C PRO A 136 -5.13 4.23 -17.96
N PHE A 137 -6.26 3.95 -17.33
CA PHE A 137 -6.47 4.10 -15.88
C PHE A 137 -5.67 3.06 -15.09
N THR A 138 -5.54 1.84 -15.62
CA THR A 138 -4.65 0.81 -15.06
C THR A 138 -3.19 1.26 -15.10
N GLY A 139 -2.76 1.87 -16.20
CA GLY A 139 -1.42 2.44 -16.35
C GLY A 139 -1.15 3.57 -15.35
N ALA A 140 -2.08 4.52 -15.22
CA ALA A 140 -1.99 5.63 -14.28
C ALA A 140 -1.92 5.13 -12.82
N LEU A 141 -2.76 4.17 -12.45
CA LEU A 141 -2.76 3.58 -11.11
C LEU A 141 -1.47 2.82 -10.82
N THR A 142 -0.93 2.08 -11.78
CA THR A 142 0.34 1.37 -11.63
C THR A 142 1.50 2.34 -11.40
N HIS A 143 1.55 3.42 -12.16
CA HIS A 143 2.54 4.47 -11.97
C HIS A 143 2.40 5.15 -10.60
N ALA A 144 1.18 5.54 -10.21
CA ALA A 144 0.91 6.16 -8.91
C ALA A 144 1.32 5.25 -7.74
N ARG A 145 1.07 3.93 -7.83
CA ARG A 145 1.53 2.94 -6.84
C ARG A 145 3.05 2.87 -6.74
N SER A 146 3.76 2.96 -7.84
CA SER A 146 5.24 2.96 -7.86
C SER A 146 5.83 4.20 -7.19
N GLU A 147 5.30 5.38 -7.49
CA GLU A 147 5.70 6.64 -6.85
C GLU A 147 5.40 6.62 -5.33
N LEU A 148 4.21 6.16 -4.96
CA LEU A 148 3.78 6.02 -3.56
C LEU A 148 4.67 5.02 -2.79
N ALA A 149 5.01 3.87 -3.38
CA ALA A 149 5.92 2.90 -2.77
C ALA A 149 7.31 3.52 -2.50
N THR A 150 7.79 4.36 -3.44
CA THR A 150 9.05 5.09 -3.26
C THR A 150 8.93 6.11 -2.12
N ALA A 151 7.81 6.84 -2.03
CA ALA A 151 7.56 7.80 -0.96
C ALA A 151 7.49 7.13 0.43
N PHE A 152 6.85 5.96 0.55
CA PHE A 152 6.83 5.17 1.79
C PHE A 152 8.22 4.68 2.19
N ARG A 153 9.04 4.24 1.23
CA ARG A 153 10.43 3.84 1.51
C ARG A 153 11.25 5.01 2.07
N LEU A 154 11.13 6.20 1.47
CA LEU A 154 11.77 7.41 1.98
C LEU A 154 11.29 7.77 3.38
N ARG A 155 9.99 7.61 3.66
CA ARG A 155 9.44 7.79 5.01
C ARG A 155 10.02 6.81 6.01
N GLN A 156 10.12 5.53 5.65
CA GLN A 156 10.71 4.50 6.48
C GLN A 156 12.18 4.82 6.82
N GLU A 157 12.97 5.27 5.85
CA GLU A 157 14.36 5.68 6.06
C GLU A 157 14.47 6.85 7.06
N LEU A 158 13.54 7.82 7.00
CA LEU A 158 13.47 8.91 7.98
C LEU A 158 13.07 8.44 9.38
N ASP A 159 12.12 7.51 9.48
CA ASP A 159 11.69 6.92 10.75
C ASP A 159 12.79 6.09 11.42
N GLU A 160 13.71 5.53 10.63
CA GLU A 160 14.92 4.85 11.09
C GLU A 160 16.08 5.82 11.40
N GLY A 161 15.85 7.13 11.35
CA GLY A 161 16.85 8.16 11.63
C GLY A 161 17.88 8.40 10.53
N ARG A 162 17.61 7.97 9.30
CA ARG A 162 18.49 8.14 8.13
C ARG A 162 17.92 9.14 7.12
N PRO A 163 18.70 10.06 6.59
CA PRO A 163 20.08 10.41 6.97
C PRO A 163 20.15 11.18 8.31
N GLU A 164 21.31 11.22 8.95
CA GLU A 164 21.51 11.91 10.24
C GLU A 164 21.51 13.45 10.09
N ASP A 165 22.02 13.97 8.98
CA ASP A 165 22.10 15.40 8.70
C ASP A 165 20.74 16.02 8.40
N GLU A 166 20.38 17.11 9.08
CA GLU A 166 19.09 17.79 8.93
C GLU A 166 18.85 18.32 7.52
N SER A 167 19.88 18.84 6.86
CA SER A 167 19.76 19.35 5.47
C SER A 167 19.45 18.20 4.51
N ALA A 168 20.07 17.02 4.70
CA ALA A 168 19.76 15.82 3.94
C ALA A 168 18.34 15.29 4.25
N ARG A 169 17.91 15.32 5.52
CA ARG A 169 16.54 14.96 5.92
C ARG A 169 15.48 15.87 5.27
N ARG A 170 15.74 17.20 5.21
CA ARG A 170 14.88 18.14 4.46
C ARG A 170 14.81 17.79 2.97
N GLY A 171 15.93 17.36 2.38
CA GLY A 171 15.98 16.89 1.00
C GLY A 171 15.11 15.64 0.78
N VAL A 172 15.11 14.68 1.71
CA VAL A 172 14.26 13.48 1.67
C VAL A 172 12.78 13.85 1.79
N LEU A 173 12.40 14.77 2.68
CA LEU A 173 11.01 15.25 2.79
C LEU A 173 10.53 15.90 1.49
N ALA A 174 11.38 16.73 0.88
CA ALA A 174 11.05 17.38 -0.41
C ALA A 174 10.90 16.35 -1.55
N GLU A 175 11.74 15.31 -1.59
CA GLU A 175 11.61 14.24 -2.57
C GLU A 175 10.33 13.42 -2.31
N MET A 176 10.03 13.06 -1.07
CA MET A 176 8.82 12.34 -0.69
C MET A 176 7.56 13.09 -1.14
N THR A 177 7.47 14.41 -0.85
CA THR A 177 6.36 15.26 -1.30
C THR A 177 6.27 15.30 -2.83
N ALA A 178 7.40 15.42 -3.53
CA ALA A 178 7.43 15.44 -4.99
C ALA A 178 6.94 14.12 -5.62
N ARG A 179 7.20 12.96 -4.96
CA ARG A 179 6.67 11.65 -5.36
C ARG A 179 5.16 11.57 -5.15
N CYS A 180 4.66 12.02 -3.99
CA CYS A 180 3.23 12.10 -3.73
C CYS A 180 2.52 12.99 -4.76
N ASP A 181 3.08 14.17 -5.06
CA ASP A 181 2.56 15.06 -6.09
C ASP A 181 2.57 14.41 -7.48
N GLY A 182 3.62 13.66 -7.80
CA GLY A 182 3.74 12.92 -9.06
C GLY A 182 2.63 11.88 -9.22
N ALA A 183 2.42 11.06 -8.20
CA ALA A 183 1.33 10.08 -8.13
C ALA A 183 -0.04 10.75 -8.27
N GLY A 184 -0.27 11.82 -7.51
CA GLY A 184 -1.52 12.58 -7.54
C GLY A 184 -1.82 13.15 -8.93
N ARG A 185 -0.85 13.85 -9.54
CA ARG A 185 -1.03 14.44 -10.88
C ARG A 185 -1.33 13.39 -11.96
N CYS A 186 -0.72 12.20 -11.87
CA CYS A 186 -0.98 11.13 -12.82
C CYS A 186 -2.44 10.64 -12.75
N LEU A 187 -2.97 10.46 -11.52
CA LEU A 187 -4.38 10.10 -11.32
C LEU A 187 -5.34 11.23 -11.72
N ASP A 188 -4.99 12.49 -11.37
CA ASP A 188 -5.80 13.67 -11.68
C ASP A 188 -5.93 13.90 -13.20
N ALA A 189 -4.90 13.57 -13.98
CA ALA A 189 -4.93 13.71 -15.43
C ALA A 189 -5.97 12.79 -16.10
N GLU A 190 -6.23 11.63 -15.51
CA GLU A 190 -7.17 10.64 -16.04
C GLU A 190 -8.58 10.75 -15.41
N ALA A 191 -8.79 11.58 -14.38
CA ALA A 191 -10.02 11.62 -13.60
C ALA A 191 -11.26 11.94 -14.45
N ASP A 192 -11.18 12.96 -15.32
CA ASP A 192 -12.30 13.37 -16.17
C ASP A 192 -12.62 12.32 -17.26
N ALA A 193 -11.60 11.61 -17.77
CA ALA A 193 -11.78 10.52 -18.72
C ALA A 193 -12.42 9.31 -18.04
N PHE A 194 -12.02 9.03 -16.81
CA PHE A 194 -12.62 7.97 -16.00
C PHE A 194 -14.10 8.23 -15.68
N ASP A 195 -14.46 9.48 -15.30
CA ASP A 195 -15.86 9.84 -15.07
C ASP A 195 -16.72 9.65 -16.33
N ARG A 196 -16.17 9.99 -17.50
CA ARG A 196 -16.86 9.72 -18.78
C ARG A 196 -17.01 8.22 -19.07
N LEU A 197 -16.02 7.39 -18.70
CA LEU A 197 -16.12 5.95 -18.84
C LEU A 197 -17.22 5.37 -17.95
N ARG A 198 -17.25 5.79 -16.69
CA ARG A 198 -18.27 5.34 -15.73
C ARG A 198 -19.66 5.84 -16.06
N ALA A 199 -19.79 7.03 -16.64
CA ALA A 199 -21.03 7.65 -17.12
C ALA A 199 -22.22 7.57 -16.13
N LEU A 200 -21.95 7.56 -14.82
CA LEU A 200 -22.93 7.31 -13.75
C LEU A 200 -24.10 8.31 -13.75
N ASP A 201 -23.85 9.53 -14.18
CA ASP A 201 -24.83 10.60 -14.32
C ASP A 201 -25.63 10.53 -15.62
N GLN A 202 -25.11 9.83 -16.64
CA GLN A 202 -25.77 9.65 -17.93
C GLN A 202 -26.77 8.49 -17.91
N ASP A 203 -26.40 7.36 -17.28
CA ASP A 203 -27.26 6.18 -17.12
C ASP A 203 -27.27 5.66 -15.66
N PRO A 204 -27.84 6.44 -14.72
CA PRO A 204 -27.89 6.04 -13.32
C PRO A 204 -28.76 4.79 -13.08
N ALA A 205 -29.72 4.49 -13.96
CA ALA A 205 -30.55 3.28 -13.85
C ALA A 205 -29.72 2.01 -14.03
N ARG A 206 -28.83 2.00 -15.03
CA ARG A 206 -27.89 0.91 -15.25
C ARG A 206 -26.90 0.77 -14.08
N ALA A 207 -26.36 1.88 -13.60
CA ALA A 207 -25.42 1.89 -12.49
C ALA A 207 -26.07 1.36 -11.19
N ILE A 208 -27.31 1.75 -10.88
CA ILE A 208 -28.10 1.20 -9.78
C ILE A 208 -28.25 -0.31 -9.91
N ALA A 209 -28.64 -0.80 -11.10
CA ALA A 209 -28.85 -2.23 -11.33
C ALA A 209 -27.55 -3.05 -11.15
N ALA A 210 -26.41 -2.51 -11.59
CA ALA A 210 -25.08 -3.12 -11.39
C ALA A 210 -24.69 -3.18 -9.90
N ALA A 211 -24.84 -2.08 -9.18
CA ALA A 211 -24.58 -2.01 -7.74
C ALA A 211 -25.49 -2.96 -6.93
N GLU A 212 -26.76 -3.10 -7.32
CA GLU A 212 -27.69 -4.07 -6.72
C GLU A 212 -27.29 -5.53 -6.97
N ALA A 213 -26.74 -5.82 -8.17
CA ALA A 213 -26.24 -7.15 -8.47
C ALA A 213 -25.01 -7.48 -7.59
N ALA A 214 -24.07 -6.55 -7.48
CA ALA A 214 -22.90 -6.69 -6.60
C ALA A 214 -23.31 -6.84 -5.12
N PHE A 215 -24.29 -6.05 -4.67
CA PHE A 215 -24.84 -6.15 -3.31
C PHE A 215 -25.43 -7.55 -3.03
N ARG A 216 -26.21 -8.12 -3.94
CA ARG A 216 -26.81 -9.47 -3.76
C ARG A 216 -25.76 -10.56 -3.72
N GLU A 217 -24.76 -10.49 -4.58
CA GLU A 217 -23.62 -11.41 -4.57
C GLU A 217 -22.90 -11.35 -3.22
N LEU A 218 -22.56 -10.12 -2.77
CA LEU A 218 -21.84 -9.93 -1.53
C LEU A 218 -22.64 -10.36 -0.30
N THR A 219 -23.96 -10.17 -0.28
CA THR A 219 -24.79 -10.67 0.81
C THR A 219 -24.64 -12.19 0.97
N THR A 220 -24.57 -12.93 -0.14
CA THR A 220 -24.33 -14.39 -0.13
C THR A 220 -22.94 -14.72 0.39
N ARG A 221 -21.91 -13.99 -0.06
CA ARG A 221 -20.52 -14.18 0.38
C ARG A 221 -20.35 -13.86 1.86
N THR A 222 -20.99 -12.80 2.37
CA THR A 222 -20.96 -12.43 3.80
C THR A 222 -21.54 -13.55 4.64
N GLY A 223 -22.67 -14.18 4.21
CA GLY A 223 -23.22 -15.33 4.89
C GLY A 223 -22.31 -16.58 4.86
N ALA A 224 -21.50 -16.76 3.82
CA ALA A 224 -20.47 -17.80 3.79
C ALA A 224 -19.33 -17.50 4.77
N ALA A 225 -18.81 -16.27 4.77
CA ALA A 225 -17.77 -15.81 5.67
C ALA A 225 -18.19 -15.90 7.15
N GLU A 226 -19.47 -15.64 7.47
CA GLU A 226 -20.01 -15.84 8.82
C GLU A 226 -19.94 -17.32 9.28
N ARG A 227 -20.23 -18.25 8.38
CA ARG A 227 -20.07 -19.68 8.68
C ARG A 227 -18.60 -20.05 8.89
N THR A 228 -17.70 -19.50 8.06
CA THR A 228 -16.26 -19.67 8.21
C THR A 228 -15.82 -19.16 9.58
N LEU A 229 -16.16 -17.91 9.94
CA LEU A 229 -15.81 -17.35 11.26
C LEU A 229 -16.33 -18.20 12.42
N THR A 230 -17.58 -18.67 12.33
CA THR A 230 -18.15 -19.56 13.34
C THR A 230 -17.36 -20.89 13.47
N GLY A 231 -16.84 -21.39 12.34
CA GLY A 231 -15.95 -22.54 12.31
C GLY A 231 -14.62 -22.26 13.02
N LEU A 232 -14.00 -21.13 12.70
CA LEU A 232 -12.72 -20.70 13.30
C LEU A 232 -12.81 -20.54 14.82
N LEU A 233 -13.89 -19.91 15.32
CA LEU A 233 -14.13 -19.72 16.76
C LEU A 233 -14.32 -21.03 17.53
N ARG A 234 -14.70 -22.11 16.86
CA ARG A 234 -14.82 -23.45 17.46
C ARG A 234 -13.55 -24.28 17.37
N GLN A 235 -12.78 -24.10 16.29
CA GLN A 235 -11.63 -24.93 15.98
C GLN A 235 -10.33 -24.40 16.60
N TYR A 236 -10.18 -23.08 16.71
CA TYR A 236 -8.95 -22.41 17.14
C TYR A 236 -9.15 -21.63 18.43
N ALA A 237 -8.04 -21.28 19.09
CA ALA A 237 -8.06 -20.38 20.24
C ALA A 237 -8.59 -18.98 19.86
N PRO A 238 -9.17 -18.23 20.82
CA PRO A 238 -9.69 -16.87 20.55
C PRO A 238 -8.67 -15.91 19.92
N SER A 239 -7.37 -16.03 20.28
CA SER A 239 -6.30 -15.24 19.69
C SER A 239 -6.17 -15.44 18.18
N ALA A 240 -6.42 -16.64 17.69
CA ALA A 240 -6.35 -16.98 16.27
C ALA A 240 -7.38 -16.21 15.42
N SER A 241 -8.58 -15.97 15.94
CA SER A 241 -9.66 -15.25 15.24
C SER A 241 -9.77 -13.78 15.62
N ALA A 242 -9.05 -13.32 16.65
CA ALA A 242 -9.14 -11.94 17.17
C ALA A 242 -9.04 -10.85 16.08
N PRO A 243 -8.12 -10.91 15.09
CA PRO A 243 -8.00 -9.89 14.06
C PRO A 243 -9.22 -9.72 13.15
N VAL A 244 -10.12 -10.70 13.11
CA VAL A 244 -11.30 -10.71 12.23
C VAL A 244 -12.62 -10.88 12.98
N ALA A 245 -12.60 -10.92 14.32
CA ALA A 245 -13.73 -11.27 15.16
C ALA A 245 -14.97 -10.37 14.95
N GLY A 246 -14.77 -9.06 14.72
CA GLY A 246 -15.83 -8.08 14.49
C GLY A 246 -16.20 -7.87 13.01
N PHE A 247 -15.46 -8.43 12.08
CA PHE A 247 -15.55 -8.09 10.66
C PHE A 247 -16.90 -8.42 10.01
N ILE A 248 -17.55 -9.47 10.45
CA ILE A 248 -18.88 -9.86 9.90
C ILE A 248 -19.94 -8.84 10.30
N GLU A 249 -19.95 -8.37 11.54
CA GLU A 249 -20.90 -7.34 11.99
C GLU A 249 -20.62 -6.01 11.27
N GLU A 250 -19.35 -5.63 11.12
CA GLU A 250 -18.97 -4.45 10.33
C GLU A 250 -19.38 -4.60 8.86
N ALA A 251 -19.23 -5.79 8.25
CA ALA A 251 -19.68 -6.03 6.89
C ALA A 251 -21.21 -5.88 6.76
N LYS A 252 -21.99 -6.37 7.74
CA LYS A 252 -23.44 -6.18 7.79
C LYS A 252 -23.82 -4.70 7.89
N ASP A 253 -23.10 -3.92 8.70
CA ASP A 253 -23.31 -2.47 8.79
C ASP A 253 -23.05 -1.76 7.45
N ARG A 254 -22.00 -2.17 6.70
CA ARG A 254 -21.76 -1.66 5.35
C ARG A 254 -22.87 -2.06 4.37
N LEU A 255 -23.42 -3.27 4.47
CA LEU A 255 -24.55 -3.70 3.64
C LEU A 255 -25.84 -2.91 3.97
N VAL A 256 -26.08 -2.54 5.23
CA VAL A 256 -27.17 -1.62 5.60
C VAL A 256 -26.98 -0.25 4.96
N LEU A 257 -25.77 0.29 5.00
CA LEU A 257 -25.44 1.56 4.32
C LEU A 257 -25.67 1.44 2.81
N ALA A 258 -25.19 0.38 2.17
CA ALA A 258 -25.41 0.13 0.75
C ALA A 258 -26.91 0.11 0.40
N THR A 259 -27.74 -0.58 1.19
CA THR A 259 -29.19 -0.63 1.02
C THR A 259 -29.82 0.76 1.10
N THR A 260 -29.42 1.55 2.10
CA THR A 260 -29.93 2.92 2.30
C THR A 260 -29.55 3.80 1.10
N SER A 261 -28.31 3.72 0.65
CA SER A 261 -27.81 4.51 -0.48
C SER A 261 -28.45 4.10 -1.81
N LEU A 262 -28.66 2.78 -2.07
CA LEU A 262 -29.38 2.31 -3.25
C LEU A 262 -30.83 2.81 -3.28
N ASN A 263 -31.53 2.83 -2.14
CA ASN A 263 -32.87 3.37 -2.05
C ASN A 263 -32.88 4.89 -2.30
N ALA A 264 -31.91 5.63 -1.75
CA ALA A 264 -31.74 7.06 -2.01
C ALA A 264 -31.41 7.33 -3.49
N ALA A 265 -30.60 6.49 -4.13
CA ALA A 265 -30.29 6.60 -5.55
C ALA A 265 -31.55 6.44 -6.43
N ARG A 266 -32.42 5.46 -6.11
CA ARG A 266 -33.70 5.28 -6.82
C ARG A 266 -34.62 6.49 -6.64
N GLN A 267 -34.76 6.99 -5.40
CA GLN A 267 -35.58 8.17 -5.11
C GLN A 267 -35.08 9.42 -5.84
N ALA A 268 -33.76 9.61 -5.90
CA ALA A 268 -33.15 10.72 -6.65
C ALA A 268 -33.40 10.57 -8.16
N LEU A 269 -33.32 9.35 -8.70
CA LEU A 269 -33.60 9.07 -10.11
C LEU A 269 -35.08 9.36 -10.43
N ASP A 270 -36.01 8.91 -9.60
CA ASP A 270 -37.47 9.17 -9.75
C ASP A 270 -37.78 10.67 -9.69
N ALA A 271 -37.04 11.43 -8.88
CA ALA A 271 -37.11 12.88 -8.81
C ALA A 271 -36.40 13.60 -9.98
N GLY A 272 -35.72 12.89 -10.88
CA GLY A 272 -34.97 13.46 -12.00
C GLY A 272 -33.61 14.03 -11.63
N ASP A 273 -33.16 13.88 -10.37
CA ASP A 273 -31.82 14.32 -9.89
C ASP A 273 -30.75 13.26 -10.14
N ARG A 274 -30.29 13.21 -11.41
CA ARG A 274 -29.29 12.24 -11.86
C ARG A 274 -27.95 12.39 -11.13
N ALA A 275 -27.56 13.62 -10.79
CA ALA A 275 -26.28 13.87 -10.11
C ALA A 275 -26.30 13.29 -8.68
N ASN A 276 -27.40 13.46 -7.95
CA ASN A 276 -27.55 12.86 -6.64
C ASN A 276 -27.67 11.32 -6.74
N ALA A 277 -28.40 10.80 -7.72
CA ALA A 277 -28.48 9.36 -7.96
C ALA A 277 -27.06 8.76 -8.17
N ALA A 278 -26.23 9.36 -9.02
CA ALA A 278 -24.85 8.95 -9.25
C ALA A 278 -23.99 9.01 -7.98
N ALA A 279 -24.16 10.06 -7.17
CA ALA A 279 -23.45 10.19 -5.89
C ALA A 279 -23.84 9.06 -4.92
N GLN A 280 -25.13 8.74 -4.80
CA GLN A 280 -25.62 7.65 -3.95
C GLN A 280 -25.19 6.27 -4.44
N VAL A 281 -25.08 6.04 -5.75
CA VAL A 281 -24.51 4.80 -6.32
C VAL A 281 -23.07 4.63 -5.87
N ARG A 282 -22.22 5.67 -5.96
CA ARG A 282 -20.83 5.58 -5.48
C ARG A 282 -20.74 5.25 -3.99
N VAL A 283 -21.64 5.80 -3.16
CA VAL A 283 -21.69 5.43 -1.73
C VAL A 283 -22.01 3.94 -1.57
N ALA A 284 -23.00 3.45 -2.32
CA ALA A 284 -23.39 2.04 -2.26
C ALA A 284 -22.28 1.12 -2.72
N GLU A 285 -21.60 1.44 -3.84
CA GLU A 285 -20.46 0.69 -4.38
C GLU A 285 -19.34 0.63 -3.36
N GLY A 286 -18.92 1.77 -2.79
CA GLY A 286 -17.86 1.79 -1.76
C GLY A 286 -18.25 0.98 -0.51
N ALA A 287 -19.51 1.03 -0.06
CA ALA A 287 -19.98 0.23 1.06
C ALA A 287 -19.95 -1.27 0.74
N VAL A 288 -20.38 -1.66 -0.47
CA VAL A 288 -20.28 -3.05 -0.97
C VAL A 288 -18.82 -3.50 -1.03
N HIS A 289 -17.92 -2.68 -1.58
CA HIS A 289 -16.50 -3.00 -1.63
C HIS A 289 -15.90 -3.26 -0.24
N GLN A 290 -16.16 -2.36 0.72
CA GLN A 290 -15.66 -2.51 2.09
C GLN A 290 -16.20 -3.76 2.78
N ALA A 291 -17.51 -4.05 2.62
CA ALA A 291 -18.07 -5.30 3.12
C ALA A 291 -17.38 -6.52 2.49
N GLY A 292 -17.00 -6.42 1.21
CA GLY A 292 -16.21 -7.43 0.51
C GLY A 292 -14.82 -7.63 1.13
N VAL A 293 -14.11 -6.54 1.39
CA VAL A 293 -12.78 -6.59 2.05
C VAL A 293 -12.86 -7.30 3.40
N LEU A 294 -13.88 -7.00 4.21
CA LEU A 294 -14.10 -7.63 5.53
C LEU A 294 -14.42 -9.13 5.40
N ALA A 295 -15.32 -9.51 4.51
CA ALA A 295 -15.65 -10.92 4.28
C ALA A 295 -14.44 -11.71 3.77
N ASP A 296 -13.71 -11.16 2.81
CA ASP A 296 -12.50 -11.79 2.26
C ASP A 296 -11.38 -11.92 3.29
N ALA A 297 -11.27 -10.98 4.23
CA ALA A 297 -10.30 -11.06 5.33
C ALA A 297 -10.60 -12.26 6.25
N VAL A 298 -11.87 -12.54 6.54
CA VAL A 298 -12.27 -13.75 7.30
C VAL A 298 -11.87 -15.02 6.57
N GLU A 299 -12.14 -15.10 5.27
CA GLU A 299 -11.79 -16.25 4.44
C GLU A 299 -10.26 -16.43 4.31
N ARG A 300 -9.50 -15.34 4.13
CA ARG A 300 -8.03 -15.39 4.11
C ARG A 300 -7.48 -15.86 5.45
N ARG A 301 -8.03 -15.35 6.57
CA ARG A 301 -7.61 -15.77 7.91
C ARG A 301 -7.85 -17.26 8.12
N GLY A 302 -9.01 -17.78 7.70
CA GLY A 302 -9.32 -19.20 7.78
C GLY A 302 -8.31 -20.07 7.03
N ARG A 303 -7.98 -19.69 5.79
CA ARG A 303 -6.97 -20.40 5.00
C ARG A 303 -5.59 -20.34 5.64
N ALA A 304 -5.16 -19.18 6.12
CA ALA A 304 -3.86 -19.02 6.76
C ALA A 304 -3.74 -19.86 8.05
N LEU A 305 -4.80 -19.97 8.85
CA LEU A 305 -4.80 -20.80 10.05
C LEU A 305 -4.74 -22.31 9.71
N ALA A 306 -5.46 -22.75 8.68
CA ALA A 306 -5.41 -24.13 8.22
C ALA A 306 -4.01 -24.49 7.69
N GLU A 307 -3.43 -23.64 6.84
CA GLU A 307 -2.08 -23.81 6.30
C GLU A 307 -1.01 -23.79 7.42
N ALA A 308 -1.15 -22.90 8.41
CA ALA A 308 -0.25 -22.85 9.56
C ALA A 308 -0.33 -24.14 10.41
N ALA A 309 -1.52 -24.71 10.58
CA ALA A 309 -1.68 -25.98 11.28
C ALA A 309 -0.99 -27.14 10.54
N GLU A 310 -1.00 -27.13 9.21
CA GLU A 310 -0.29 -28.12 8.38
C GLU A 310 1.23 -27.92 8.41
N LEU A 311 1.71 -26.68 8.45
CA LEU A 311 3.14 -26.36 8.47
C LEU A 311 3.78 -26.48 9.86
N LEU A 312 3.02 -26.46 10.94
CA LEU A 312 3.55 -26.49 12.31
C LEU A 312 4.34 -27.78 12.65
N PRO A 313 3.90 -29.01 12.31
CA PRO A 313 4.67 -30.22 12.58
C PRO A 313 6.04 -30.25 11.88
N PRO A 314 6.18 -30.00 10.56
CA PRO A 314 7.49 -29.97 9.91
C PRO A 314 8.36 -28.82 10.43
N LEU A 315 7.79 -27.68 10.81
CA LEU A 315 8.52 -26.57 11.43
C LEU A 315 9.13 -26.98 12.77
N LEU A 316 8.35 -27.64 13.64
CA LEU A 316 8.82 -28.18 14.92
C LEU A 316 9.98 -29.18 14.75
N THR A 317 9.87 -30.08 13.75
CA THR A 317 10.93 -31.04 13.43
C THR A 317 12.19 -30.33 12.95
N ALA A 318 12.06 -29.35 12.05
CA ALA A 318 13.19 -28.59 11.54
C ALA A 318 13.93 -27.83 12.65
N CYS A 319 13.21 -27.30 13.64
CA CYS A 319 13.82 -26.62 14.79
C CYS A 319 14.50 -27.59 15.75
N ASP A 320 13.92 -28.77 16.02
CA ASP A 320 14.59 -29.78 16.84
C ASP A 320 15.91 -30.25 16.23
N ASP A 321 15.91 -30.56 14.94
CA ASP A 321 17.12 -30.97 14.22
C ASP A 321 18.20 -29.92 14.31
N ARG A 322 17.86 -28.63 14.13
CA ARG A 322 18.82 -27.52 14.30
C ARG A 322 19.37 -27.42 15.72
N LEU A 323 18.52 -27.56 16.72
CA LEU A 323 18.97 -27.55 18.13
C LEU A 323 19.87 -28.74 18.45
N ALA A 324 19.67 -29.89 17.79
CA ALA A 324 20.54 -31.04 17.91
C ALA A 324 21.91 -30.79 17.24
N ASP A 325 21.94 -30.22 16.02
CA ASP A 325 23.15 -29.86 15.32
C ASP A 325 23.98 -28.83 16.13
N HIS A 326 23.34 -27.77 16.64
CA HIS A 326 24.00 -26.78 17.48
C HIS A 326 24.52 -27.34 18.81
N GLN A 327 23.89 -28.38 19.35
CA GLN A 327 24.37 -29.04 20.55
C GLN A 327 25.59 -29.91 20.27
N ALA A 328 25.70 -30.51 19.10
CA ALA A 328 26.86 -31.32 18.68
C ALA A 328 28.11 -30.45 18.48
N GLU A 329 27.96 -29.17 18.14
CA GLU A 329 29.05 -28.21 17.92
C GLU A 329 29.52 -27.49 19.20
N LEU A 330 29.00 -27.87 20.38
CA LEU A 330 29.24 -27.14 21.62
C LEU A 330 30.64 -27.39 22.21
N ASP A 331 31.51 -26.41 22.07
CA ASP A 331 32.55 -26.10 23.06
C ASP A 331 31.95 -25.24 24.18
N ALA A 332 32.46 -25.33 25.39
CA ALA A 332 31.96 -24.89 26.70
C ALA A 332 31.33 -23.48 26.87
N ASP A 333 30.54 -22.94 25.91
CA ASP A 333 29.84 -21.65 26.02
C ASP A 333 28.50 -21.82 26.79
N SER A 334 28.51 -21.39 28.07
CA SER A 334 27.35 -21.45 28.97
C SER A 334 26.12 -20.67 28.44
N GLY A 335 26.33 -19.54 27.77
CA GLY A 335 25.25 -18.72 27.22
C GLY A 335 24.50 -19.40 26.06
N ARG A 336 25.18 -20.25 25.30
CA ARG A 336 24.58 -21.04 24.22
C ARG A 336 23.70 -22.16 24.78
N HIS A 337 24.16 -22.84 25.85
CA HIS A 337 23.36 -23.87 26.52
C HIS A 337 22.02 -23.33 27.06
N GLU A 338 22.03 -22.13 27.65
CA GLU A 338 20.80 -21.47 28.11
C GLU A 338 19.82 -21.18 26.94
N ARG A 339 20.33 -20.68 25.80
CA ARG A 339 19.50 -20.42 24.60
C ARG A 339 18.87 -21.71 24.08
N ILE A 340 19.63 -22.79 23.97
CA ILE A 340 19.13 -24.11 23.53
C ILE A 340 18.08 -24.64 24.51
N ALA A 341 18.33 -24.56 25.82
CA ALA A 341 17.36 -25.00 26.84
C ALA A 341 16.04 -24.23 26.75
N ARG A 342 16.10 -22.90 26.58
CA ARG A 342 14.94 -22.04 26.38
C ARG A 342 14.19 -22.40 25.09
N ALA A 343 14.88 -22.59 23.96
CA ALA A 343 14.30 -23.00 22.70
C ALA A 343 13.54 -24.34 22.85
N ARG A 344 14.16 -25.34 23.47
CA ARG A 344 13.51 -26.65 23.73
C ARG A 344 12.27 -26.51 24.61
N SER A 345 12.29 -25.64 25.61
CA SER A 345 11.12 -25.37 26.46
C SER A 345 9.96 -24.79 25.62
N VAL A 346 10.26 -23.85 24.71
CA VAL A 346 9.24 -23.30 23.79
C VAL A 346 8.66 -24.41 22.87
N LEU A 347 9.52 -25.23 22.25
CA LEU A 347 9.05 -26.33 21.39
C LEU A 347 8.20 -27.34 22.15
N ALA A 348 8.57 -27.69 23.38
CA ALA A 348 7.79 -28.58 24.23
C ALA A 348 6.44 -27.96 24.60
N GLY A 349 6.40 -26.68 24.99
CA GLY A 349 5.16 -25.96 25.29
C GLY A 349 4.21 -25.89 24.08
N VAL A 350 4.73 -25.59 22.88
CA VAL A 350 3.92 -25.57 21.64
C VAL A 350 3.33 -26.95 21.32
N ARG A 351 4.09 -28.03 21.53
CA ARG A 351 3.58 -29.40 21.33
C ARG A 351 2.48 -29.75 22.32
N GLU A 352 2.66 -29.40 23.58
CA GLU A 352 1.67 -29.62 24.63
C GLU A 352 0.38 -28.83 24.30
N GLU A 353 0.47 -27.55 23.98
CA GLU A 353 -0.68 -26.73 23.58
C GLU A 353 -1.41 -27.32 22.37
N SER A 354 -0.66 -27.72 21.33
CA SER A 354 -1.24 -28.29 20.11
C SER A 354 -1.93 -29.63 20.34
N GLY A 355 -1.48 -30.42 21.35
CA GLY A 355 -2.09 -31.68 21.75
C GLY A 355 -3.25 -31.53 22.73
N ALA A 356 -3.34 -30.44 23.47
CA ALA A 356 -4.33 -30.21 24.51
C ALA A 356 -5.70 -29.72 24.00
N GLY A 357 -5.76 -29.11 22.79
CA GLY A 357 -7.02 -28.60 22.25
C GLY A 357 -6.86 -27.43 21.29
N PRO A 358 -7.89 -26.57 21.17
CA PRO A 358 -7.85 -25.39 20.31
C PRO A 358 -6.67 -24.48 20.65
N HIS A 359 -5.81 -24.22 19.68
CA HIS A 359 -4.64 -23.34 19.79
C HIS A 359 -4.56 -22.38 18.60
N ASP A 360 -3.63 -21.43 18.65
CA ASP A 360 -3.34 -20.52 17.53
C ASP A 360 -2.09 -21.02 16.78
N PRO A 361 -2.24 -21.67 15.61
CA PRO A 361 -1.11 -22.22 14.89
C PRO A 361 -0.18 -21.16 14.28
N LEU A 362 -0.67 -19.93 13.99
CA LEU A 362 0.16 -18.83 13.52
C LEU A 362 1.02 -18.26 14.65
N ASP A 363 0.45 -18.08 15.84
CA ASP A 363 1.22 -17.65 17.01
C ASP A 363 2.24 -18.73 17.44
N ALA A 364 1.82 -19.99 17.46
CA ALA A 364 2.70 -21.12 17.70
C ALA A 364 3.89 -21.14 16.73
N SER A 365 3.63 -20.97 15.43
CA SER A 365 4.67 -20.88 14.40
C SER A 365 5.64 -19.73 14.65
N ARG A 366 5.15 -18.54 15.03
CA ARG A 366 6.00 -17.39 15.37
C ARG A 366 6.92 -17.68 16.55
N ARG A 367 6.38 -18.22 17.66
CA ARG A 367 7.16 -18.59 18.83
C ARG A 367 8.25 -19.63 18.49
N VAL A 368 7.94 -20.60 17.64
CA VAL A 368 8.91 -21.57 17.16
C VAL A 368 9.98 -20.91 16.29
N LEU A 369 9.58 -20.07 15.34
CA LEU A 369 10.50 -19.34 14.48
C LEU A 369 11.46 -18.42 15.27
N GLU A 370 11.03 -17.79 16.36
CA GLU A 370 11.88 -16.99 17.25
C GLU A 370 13.04 -17.82 17.84
N THR A 371 12.83 -19.12 18.06
CA THR A 371 13.87 -20.01 18.59
C THR A 371 14.92 -20.40 17.55
N ALA A 372 14.57 -20.35 16.26
CA ALA A 372 15.42 -20.83 15.18
C ALA A 372 16.61 -19.90 14.82
N GLY A 373 16.73 -18.70 15.42
CA GLY A 373 17.77 -17.74 15.08
C GLY A 373 17.55 -17.05 13.71
N ALA A 374 18.47 -16.18 13.29
CA ALA A 374 18.32 -15.39 12.07
C ALA A 374 18.73 -16.14 10.78
N ASP A 375 19.52 -17.18 10.90
CA ASP A 375 20.04 -17.94 9.76
C ASP A 375 19.17 -19.18 9.51
N ALA A 376 18.64 -19.31 8.29
CA ALA A 376 17.86 -20.46 7.88
C ALA A 376 18.73 -21.68 7.51
N GLY A 377 20.07 -21.50 7.39
CA GLY A 377 20.91 -22.45 6.72
C GLY A 377 20.60 -22.51 5.21
N ASP A 378 20.79 -23.65 4.58
CA ASP A 378 20.40 -23.86 3.17
C ASP A 378 18.87 -23.87 3.03
N ALA A 379 18.28 -22.82 2.46
CA ALA A 379 16.84 -22.69 2.25
C ALA A 379 16.30 -23.72 1.23
N ALA A 380 17.16 -24.32 0.39
CA ALA A 380 16.80 -25.40 -0.52
C ALA A 380 16.65 -26.74 0.21
N ALA A 381 17.30 -26.91 1.37
CA ALA A 381 17.12 -28.07 2.21
C ALA A 381 15.69 -28.12 2.80
N PRO A 382 15.10 -29.31 3.00
CA PRO A 382 13.73 -29.42 3.55
C PRO A 382 13.51 -28.66 4.87
N ARG A 383 14.53 -28.61 5.73
CA ARG A 383 14.51 -27.87 7.01
C ARG A 383 14.44 -26.36 6.81
N GLY A 384 15.29 -25.80 5.93
CA GLY A 384 15.30 -24.38 5.60
C GLY A 384 14.00 -23.94 4.95
N ARG A 385 13.44 -24.79 4.10
CA ARG A 385 12.15 -24.56 3.45
C ARG A 385 11.01 -24.49 4.47
N ALA A 386 10.91 -25.43 5.42
CA ALA A 386 9.88 -25.41 6.45
C ALA A 386 9.92 -24.13 7.29
N LEU A 387 11.12 -23.64 7.63
CA LEU A 387 11.29 -22.36 8.32
C LEU A 387 10.82 -21.17 7.48
N LEU A 388 11.24 -21.12 6.21
CA LEU A 388 10.91 -20.03 5.31
C LEU A 388 9.42 -20.00 4.98
N ASP A 389 8.81 -21.14 4.62
CA ASP A 389 7.39 -21.22 4.27
C ASP A 389 6.51 -20.77 5.45
N SER A 390 6.84 -21.21 6.67
CA SER A 390 6.14 -20.79 7.89
C SER A 390 6.31 -19.30 8.18
N ALA A 391 7.50 -18.73 7.96
CA ALA A 391 7.74 -17.31 8.16
C ALA A 391 7.03 -16.45 7.11
N VAL A 392 7.01 -16.88 5.84
CA VAL A 392 6.30 -16.20 4.75
C VAL A 392 4.79 -16.24 4.99
N LEU A 393 4.25 -17.39 5.43
CA LEU A 393 2.83 -17.51 5.78
C LEU A 393 2.45 -16.56 6.92
N ALA A 394 3.24 -16.53 8.00
CA ALA A 394 3.00 -15.62 9.13
C ALA A 394 3.02 -14.15 8.69
N ALA A 395 4.00 -13.77 7.85
CA ALA A 395 4.10 -12.41 7.31
C ALA A 395 2.91 -12.04 6.41
N ARG A 396 2.49 -12.93 5.51
CA ARG A 396 1.31 -12.72 4.66
C ARG A 396 0.04 -12.55 5.51
N ALA A 397 -0.17 -13.40 6.49
CA ALA A 397 -1.33 -13.32 7.38
C ALA A 397 -1.36 -12.01 8.19
N ALA A 398 -0.20 -11.50 8.63
CA ALA A 398 -0.10 -10.22 9.33
C ALA A 398 -0.35 -9.04 8.38
N ILE A 399 0.21 -9.06 7.16
CA ILE A 399 -0.04 -8.04 6.13
C ILE A 399 -1.52 -7.98 5.76
N ASP A 400 -2.17 -9.14 5.56
CA ASP A 400 -3.58 -9.22 5.21
C ASP A 400 -4.47 -8.62 6.31
N ALA A 401 -4.15 -8.86 7.58
CA ALA A 401 -4.87 -8.30 8.72
C ALA A 401 -4.72 -6.76 8.78
N ALA A 402 -3.49 -6.27 8.69
CA ALA A 402 -3.21 -4.83 8.71
C ALA A 402 -3.84 -4.11 7.51
N ASP A 403 -3.76 -4.71 6.31
CA ASP A 403 -4.33 -4.12 5.09
C ASP A 403 -5.86 -4.03 5.15
N ALA A 404 -6.53 -5.10 5.59
CA ALA A 404 -7.97 -5.10 5.74
C ALA A 404 -8.43 -4.04 6.75
N HIS A 405 -7.73 -3.90 7.89
CA HIS A 405 -8.04 -2.90 8.90
C HIS A 405 -7.84 -1.46 8.37
N ILE A 406 -6.71 -1.19 7.69
CA ILE A 406 -6.43 0.13 7.08
C ILE A 406 -7.42 0.43 5.96
N ALA A 407 -7.77 -0.54 5.11
CA ALA A 407 -8.71 -0.34 4.01
C ALA A 407 -10.12 0.03 4.50
N THR A 408 -10.55 -0.51 5.64
CA THR A 408 -11.89 -0.29 6.18
C THR A 408 -11.99 0.87 7.16
N HIS A 409 -10.86 1.39 7.66
CA HIS A 409 -10.78 2.49 8.63
C HIS A 409 -9.86 3.63 8.15
N GLY A 410 -9.63 3.77 6.84
CA GLY A 410 -8.63 4.67 6.25
C GLY A 410 -8.69 6.09 6.77
N GLY A 411 -9.90 6.68 6.90
CA GLY A 411 -10.06 8.06 7.39
C GLY A 411 -9.55 8.32 8.82
N ALA A 412 -9.37 7.27 9.63
CA ALA A 412 -8.84 7.37 10.99
C ALA A 412 -7.36 6.97 11.11
N VAL A 413 -6.80 6.25 10.11
CA VAL A 413 -5.47 5.66 10.18
C VAL A 413 -4.41 6.60 9.63
N GLY A 414 -3.40 6.92 10.45
CA GLY A 414 -2.33 7.86 10.13
C GLY A 414 -1.19 7.29 9.29
N CYS A 415 -0.18 8.13 9.10
CA CYS A 415 0.98 7.85 8.25
C CYS A 415 1.81 6.67 8.76
N ARG A 416 1.98 6.51 10.08
CA ARG A 416 2.89 5.52 10.67
C ARG A 416 2.45 4.09 10.37
N ALA A 417 1.19 3.75 10.58
CA ALA A 417 0.63 2.44 10.26
C ALA A 417 0.82 2.07 8.79
N ARG A 418 0.51 3.02 7.89
CA ARG A 418 0.64 2.85 6.43
C ARG A 418 2.10 2.65 6.01
N THR A 419 3.03 3.39 6.60
CA THR A 419 4.47 3.25 6.33
C THR A 419 4.97 1.87 6.73
N ARG A 420 4.60 1.37 7.93
CA ARG A 420 4.97 0.04 8.39
C ARG A 420 4.40 -1.06 7.50
N LEU A 421 3.13 -0.94 7.07
CA LEU A 421 2.53 -1.88 6.12
C LEU A 421 3.25 -1.88 4.76
N ALA A 422 3.59 -0.71 4.24
CA ALA A 422 4.32 -0.59 2.98
C ALA A 422 5.73 -1.22 3.09
N ALA A 423 6.43 -1.00 4.20
CA ALA A 423 7.73 -1.64 4.47
C ALA A 423 7.61 -3.16 4.59
N ALA A 424 6.58 -3.67 5.27
CA ALA A 424 6.31 -5.11 5.37
C ALA A 424 6.13 -5.75 3.97
N ARG A 425 5.33 -5.11 3.12
CA ARG A 425 5.13 -5.55 1.72
C ARG A 425 6.42 -5.52 0.90
N ALA A 426 7.25 -4.48 1.10
CA ALA A 426 8.53 -4.37 0.41
C ALA A 426 9.49 -5.49 0.79
N HIS A 427 9.54 -5.90 2.07
CA HIS A 427 10.34 -7.03 2.52
C HIS A 427 9.88 -8.35 1.89
N LEU A 428 8.56 -8.61 1.81
CA LEU A 428 8.04 -9.80 1.13
C LEU A 428 8.28 -9.79 -0.38
N ALA A 429 8.15 -8.64 -1.03
CA ALA A 429 8.37 -8.50 -2.47
C ALA A 429 9.84 -8.70 -2.90
N GLN A 430 10.78 -8.60 -1.96
CA GLN A 430 12.20 -8.85 -2.20
C GLN A 430 12.58 -10.33 -2.07
N LEU A 431 11.66 -11.18 -1.60
CA LEU A 431 11.92 -12.60 -1.52
C LEU A 431 12.02 -13.17 -2.93
N PRO A 432 13.03 -14.00 -3.22
CA PRO A 432 13.15 -14.62 -4.53
C PRO A 432 11.99 -15.60 -4.76
N ASP A 433 11.53 -15.67 -6.00
CA ASP A 433 10.62 -16.73 -6.42
C ASP A 433 11.24 -18.10 -6.15
N THR A 434 10.42 -19.00 -5.64
CA THR A 434 10.71 -20.36 -5.18
C THR A 434 11.98 -21.00 -5.74
N GLY A 435 12.93 -21.29 -4.86
CA GLY A 435 14.05 -22.19 -5.12
C GLY A 435 15.44 -21.58 -5.14
N SER A 436 15.62 -20.29 -4.94
CA SER A 436 16.93 -19.70 -4.79
C SER A 436 17.24 -19.43 -3.30
N ASP A 437 18.41 -19.92 -2.87
CA ASP A 437 19.00 -19.67 -1.56
C ASP A 437 19.41 -18.19 -1.45
N ALA A 438 18.45 -17.26 -1.31
CA ALA A 438 18.81 -15.88 -1.04
C ALA A 438 19.19 -15.75 0.44
N PRO A 439 20.47 -15.41 0.73
CA PRO A 439 20.87 -15.11 2.09
C PRO A 439 19.94 -14.02 2.66
N GLY A 440 19.35 -14.27 3.80
CA GLY A 440 18.46 -13.30 4.45
C GLY A 440 16.98 -13.43 4.14
N ALA A 441 16.52 -14.39 3.32
CA ALA A 441 15.10 -14.59 3.03
C ALA A 441 14.26 -14.79 4.31
N LEU A 442 14.72 -15.62 5.23
CA LEU A 442 14.05 -15.84 6.51
C LEU A 442 14.01 -14.57 7.37
N SER A 443 15.11 -13.82 7.41
CA SER A 443 15.16 -12.54 8.16
C SER A 443 14.22 -11.50 7.54
N SER A 444 14.13 -11.43 6.20
CA SER A 444 13.20 -10.55 5.50
C SER A 444 11.74 -10.92 5.75
N ALA A 445 11.40 -12.21 5.73
CA ALA A 445 10.05 -12.68 6.05
C ALA A 445 9.64 -12.35 7.50
N ARG A 446 10.57 -12.53 8.46
CA ARG A 446 10.33 -12.15 9.87
C ARG A 446 10.20 -10.64 10.06
N ALA A 447 11.03 -9.85 9.38
CA ALA A 447 10.92 -8.40 9.40
C ALA A 447 9.57 -7.95 8.84
N ALA A 448 9.09 -8.59 7.77
CA ALA A 448 7.77 -8.33 7.21
C ALA A 448 6.64 -8.64 8.20
N ASP A 449 6.69 -9.80 8.91
CA ASP A 449 5.70 -10.14 9.94
C ASP A 449 5.70 -9.13 11.09
N ALA A 450 6.88 -8.75 11.60
CA ALA A 450 7.00 -7.78 12.68
C ALA A 450 6.45 -6.41 12.29
N LEU A 451 6.85 -5.89 11.12
CA LEU A 451 6.39 -4.60 10.61
C LEU A 451 4.88 -4.59 10.33
N ALA A 452 4.32 -5.69 9.83
CA ALA A 452 2.88 -5.79 9.59
C ALA A 452 2.07 -5.82 10.91
N ARG A 453 2.57 -6.48 11.95
CA ARG A 453 1.94 -6.44 13.28
C ARG A 453 2.03 -5.03 13.89
N GLU A 454 3.20 -4.37 13.81
CA GLU A 454 3.32 -2.96 14.21
C GLU A 454 2.35 -2.05 13.44
N ALA A 455 2.14 -2.31 12.14
CA ALA A 455 1.18 -1.56 11.33
C ALA A 455 -0.24 -1.72 11.85
N LEU A 456 -0.65 -2.94 12.19
CA LEU A 456 -1.97 -3.22 12.75
C LEU A 456 -2.15 -2.55 14.12
N ASP A 457 -1.17 -2.71 15.02
CA ASP A 457 -1.19 -2.10 16.35
C ASP A 457 -1.35 -0.57 16.27
N HIS A 458 -0.61 0.09 15.37
CA HIS A 458 -0.74 1.52 15.15
C HIS A 458 -2.08 1.91 14.56
N ALA A 459 -2.60 1.13 13.60
CA ALA A 459 -3.90 1.39 12.99
C ALA A 459 -5.03 1.26 14.02
N GLU A 460 -4.99 0.25 14.89
CA GLU A 460 -5.96 0.06 15.97
C GLU A 460 -5.89 1.22 16.99
N GLN A 461 -4.68 1.66 17.36
CA GLN A 461 -4.49 2.82 18.24
C GLN A 461 -5.05 4.11 17.63
N ASP A 462 -4.80 4.36 16.34
CA ASP A 462 -5.31 5.53 15.62
C ASP A 462 -6.85 5.53 15.61
N VAL A 463 -7.48 4.38 15.30
CA VAL A 463 -8.94 4.22 15.30
C VAL A 463 -9.52 4.39 16.71
N ALA A 464 -8.88 3.85 17.76
CA ALA A 464 -9.30 4.02 19.14
C ALA A 464 -9.22 5.49 19.58
N ALA A 465 -8.14 6.19 19.22
CA ALA A 465 -7.97 7.62 19.50
C ALA A 465 -9.05 8.46 18.80
N TYR A 466 -9.37 8.13 17.54
CA TYR A 466 -10.42 8.80 16.78
C TYR A 466 -11.81 8.62 17.40
N ARG A 467 -12.11 7.45 17.97
CA ARG A 467 -13.40 7.14 18.61
C ARG A 467 -13.59 7.83 19.98
N THR A 468 -12.52 8.36 20.60
CA THR A 468 -12.59 8.98 21.93
C THR A 468 -12.92 10.47 21.82
N PRO A 469 -14.15 10.93 22.18
CA PRO A 469 -14.50 12.34 22.11
C PRO A 469 -13.63 13.16 23.09
N GLY A 470 -12.90 14.13 22.58
CA GLY A 470 -12.14 15.09 23.40
C GLY A 470 -10.62 15.03 23.27
N LEU A 471 -10.02 14.02 22.61
CA LEU A 471 -8.58 13.98 22.34
C LEU A 471 -8.21 14.46 20.92
N ALA A 472 -9.14 14.44 19.97
CA ALA A 472 -8.95 15.00 18.66
C ALA A 472 -9.31 16.50 18.67
N GLY A 473 -8.33 17.34 18.89
CA GLY A 473 -8.48 18.79 18.74
C GLY A 473 -8.79 19.13 17.28
N GLY A 474 -10.07 19.38 16.96
CA GLY A 474 -10.46 19.93 15.69
C GLY A 474 -11.49 19.14 14.86
N ALA A 475 -12.06 18.07 15.36
CA ALA A 475 -13.18 17.43 14.67
C ALA A 475 -14.44 18.30 14.82
N GLY A 476 -14.77 19.04 13.76
CA GLY A 476 -16.10 19.62 13.63
C GLY A 476 -17.15 18.50 13.71
N ASP A 477 -18.27 18.83 14.27
CA ASP A 477 -19.53 18.16 14.61
C ASP A 477 -20.02 16.94 13.78
N GLY A 478 -19.12 16.15 13.19
CA GLY A 478 -19.40 14.89 12.48
C GLY A 478 -19.27 13.71 13.45
N GLY A 479 -20.39 13.12 13.84
CA GLY A 479 -20.43 12.01 14.78
C GLY A 479 -19.64 10.76 14.31
N PRO A 480 -19.48 9.77 15.19
CA PRO A 480 -18.63 8.58 14.99
C PRO A 480 -18.95 7.73 13.74
N VAL A 481 -20.09 7.94 13.10
CA VAL A 481 -20.51 7.24 11.89
C VAL A 481 -19.64 7.61 10.68
N THR A 482 -19.07 8.81 10.62
CA THR A 482 -18.28 9.31 9.47
C THR A 482 -16.91 8.65 9.38
N ALA A 483 -16.30 8.28 10.50
CA ALA A 483 -15.00 7.62 10.52
C ALA A 483 -15.10 6.11 10.29
N LEU A 484 -16.20 5.51 10.72
CA LEU A 484 -16.46 4.07 10.59
C LEU A 484 -16.71 3.63 9.14
N ALA A 485 -17.06 4.57 8.26
CA ALA A 485 -17.31 4.27 6.85
C ALA A 485 -16.01 4.21 6.01
N GLY A 486 -14.81 4.05 6.64
CA GLY A 486 -13.55 3.73 5.96
C GLY A 486 -13.22 4.62 4.78
N GLY A 487 -13.24 5.95 4.98
CA GLY A 487 -13.00 6.90 3.88
C GLY A 487 -14.21 7.22 3.00
N ILE A 488 -15.34 6.53 3.15
CA ILE A 488 -16.62 7.05 2.64
C ILE A 488 -17.01 8.18 3.58
N VAL A 489 -16.65 9.41 3.23
CA VAL A 489 -17.02 10.61 3.99
C VAL A 489 -18.53 10.84 3.79
N LEU A 490 -19.31 10.26 4.70
CA LEU A 490 -20.69 10.67 4.88
C LEU A 490 -20.63 11.98 5.68
N GLU A 491 -20.63 13.12 5.00
CA GLU A 491 -20.93 14.39 5.67
C GLU A 491 -22.30 14.25 6.32
N SER A 492 -22.35 14.47 7.65
CA SER A 492 -23.63 14.64 8.36
C SER A 492 -24.51 15.63 7.60
N PRO A 493 -25.82 15.36 7.44
CA PRO A 493 -26.72 16.33 6.84
C PRO A 493 -26.58 17.62 7.63
N ALA A 494 -26.01 18.65 6.99
CA ALA A 494 -25.98 19.97 7.58
C ALA A 494 -27.40 20.38 7.90
N THR A 495 -27.65 20.79 9.14
CA THR A 495 -28.91 21.32 9.63
C THR A 495 -29.34 22.63 8.94
N ASP A 496 -28.54 23.07 7.98
CA ASP A 496 -28.81 24.25 7.15
C ASP A 496 -28.90 23.81 5.68
N GLY A 497 -30.09 23.91 5.09
CA GLY A 497 -30.51 23.34 3.81
C GLY A 497 -29.79 23.83 2.54
N SER A 498 -28.51 24.19 2.60
CA SER A 498 -27.78 24.79 1.49
C SER A 498 -26.53 23.98 1.00
N ARG A 499 -26.21 22.81 1.58
CA ARG A 499 -25.10 21.99 1.11
C ARG A 499 -25.59 20.64 0.61
N ARG A 500 -25.40 20.39 -0.68
CA ARG A 500 -25.47 19.03 -1.24
C ARG A 500 -24.39 18.19 -0.56
N PRO A 501 -24.71 16.97 -0.08
CA PRO A 501 -23.70 16.04 0.40
C PRO A 501 -22.68 15.84 -0.72
N GLY A 502 -21.41 16.03 -0.44
CA GLY A 502 -20.35 15.65 -1.36
C GLY A 502 -20.37 14.14 -1.52
N GLY A 503 -20.51 13.65 -2.75
CA GLY A 503 -20.39 12.20 -3.02
C GLY A 503 -19.01 11.67 -2.63
N PRO A 504 -18.82 10.34 -2.44
CA PRO A 504 -17.53 9.76 -2.15
C PRO A 504 -16.51 10.16 -3.23
N PRO A 505 -15.23 10.30 -2.87
CA PRO A 505 -14.20 10.65 -3.83
C PRO A 505 -14.10 9.53 -4.88
N GLY A 506 -14.30 9.85 -6.17
CA GLY A 506 -14.12 8.93 -7.28
C GLY A 506 -12.64 8.75 -7.64
N PHE A 507 -12.38 8.14 -8.80
CA PHE A 507 -11.04 8.02 -9.39
C PHE A 507 -10.38 9.41 -9.52
N GLY A 508 -9.11 9.51 -9.11
CA GLY A 508 -8.33 10.76 -9.20
C GLY A 508 -7.40 10.96 -8.01
N GLY A 509 -6.48 11.88 -8.16
CA GLY A 509 -5.53 12.28 -7.12
C GLY A 509 -6.10 13.25 -6.10
N PRO A 510 -5.25 13.70 -5.14
CA PRO A 510 -5.67 14.62 -4.07
C PRO A 510 -6.29 15.93 -4.59
N ALA A 511 -5.84 16.47 -5.73
CA ALA A 511 -6.40 17.71 -6.27
C ALA A 511 -7.83 17.53 -6.82
N THR A 512 -8.12 16.41 -7.47
CA THR A 512 -9.49 16.07 -7.89
C THR A 512 -10.40 15.88 -6.69
N ARG A 513 -9.93 15.18 -5.66
CA ARG A 513 -10.66 14.98 -4.41
C ARG A 513 -10.98 16.31 -3.72
N ALA A 514 -10.01 17.23 -3.61
CA ALA A 514 -10.21 18.55 -3.04
C ALA A 514 -11.20 19.41 -3.83
N ARG A 515 -11.23 19.29 -5.17
CA ARG A 515 -12.23 19.99 -6.01
C ARG A 515 -13.65 19.46 -5.79
N ARG A 516 -13.80 18.14 -5.65
CA ARG A 516 -15.10 17.48 -5.43
C ARG A 516 -15.62 17.67 -4.01
N HIS A 517 -14.71 17.79 -3.04
CA HIS A 517 -15.01 18.00 -1.62
C HIS A 517 -14.21 19.20 -1.09
N PRO A 518 -14.65 20.44 -1.34
CA PRO A 518 -13.98 21.59 -0.76
C PRO A 518 -14.15 21.55 0.77
N SER A 519 -13.13 21.00 1.45
CA SER A 519 -13.05 21.09 2.90
C SER A 519 -13.01 22.58 3.28
N ASN A 520 -13.73 22.96 4.34
CA ASN A 520 -13.57 24.26 4.98
C ASN A 520 -12.17 24.33 5.63
N GLY A 521 -11.14 24.51 4.81
CA GLY A 521 -9.83 24.91 5.31
C GLY A 521 -9.96 26.18 6.14
N PRO A 522 -9.12 26.38 7.18
CA PRO A 522 -9.19 27.60 7.99
C PRO A 522 -9.06 28.79 7.04
N ARG A 523 -10.13 29.59 6.93
CA ARG A 523 -10.10 30.87 6.23
C ARG A 523 -8.92 31.64 6.81
N ALA A 524 -7.87 31.84 6.02
CA ALA A 524 -6.84 32.81 6.33
C ALA A 524 -7.56 34.10 6.71
N ARG A 525 -7.51 34.48 8.00
CA ARG A 525 -8.01 35.75 8.46
C ARG A 525 -7.25 36.82 7.65
N ARG A 526 -7.89 37.42 6.66
CA ARG A 526 -7.41 38.69 6.13
C ARG A 526 -7.43 39.62 7.33
N ALA A 527 -6.25 40.01 7.77
CA ALA A 527 -6.10 41.13 8.69
C ALA A 527 -6.63 42.39 8.04
N PRO A 528 -7.25 43.30 8.81
CA PRO A 528 -7.80 44.57 8.35
C PRO A 528 -6.75 45.51 7.79
#